data_e5933bb2c6d9792f1fe99dafb2f65656
#
_entry.id   e5933bb2c6d9792f1fe99dafb2f65656
#
_cell.length_a   1.000
_cell.length_b   1.000
_cell.length_c   1.000
_cell.angle_alpha   90.00
_cell.angle_beta   90.00
_cell.angle_gamma   90.00
#
_symmetry.space_group_name_H-M   'P 1'
#
loop_
_entity.id
_entity.type
_entity.pdbx_description
1 polymer ?
#
loop_
_entity_poly.entity_id
_entity_poly.type
_entity_poly.pdbx_seq_one_letter_code
_entity_poly.pdbx_strand_id
1 'polypeptide(L)'
;MIDIHSHIVFGVDDGPKTKQESKALLTEAYRQGVRTIVSTSHRRKGMFETPEETIEANFQEVKELAKEVAPDLTILYGAEIYYTSDVLEKLEKQVIPSLNGTRYALIEFSMATPYREIHTALSNLLMLGITHVIAHIERYHELENNEKRVKELIYMG
;
A
#
# COMPACT_ATOMS: atom_id res chain seq x y z
N MET A 1 6.03 -17.10 -1.03
CA MET A 1 6.40 -15.67 -0.90
C MET A 1 5.14 -14.86 -0.60
N ILE A 2 5.27 -13.78 0.18
CA ILE A 2 4.19 -12.81 0.44
C ILE A 2 4.61 -11.48 -0.21
N ASP A 3 3.74 -10.91 -1.02
CA ASP A 3 3.89 -9.58 -1.60
C ASP A 3 3.01 -8.60 -0.81
N ILE A 4 3.60 -7.57 -0.22
CA ILE A 4 2.89 -6.60 0.62
C ILE A 4 2.69 -5.24 -0.07
N HIS A 5 3.12 -5.09 -1.32
CA HIS A 5 2.96 -3.86 -2.09
C HIS A 5 2.67 -4.17 -3.55
N SER A 6 1.40 -4.20 -3.94
CA SER A 6 0.99 -4.60 -5.29
C SER A 6 -0.29 -3.90 -5.75
N HIS A 7 -0.27 -3.36 -6.96
CA HIS A 7 -1.40 -2.74 -7.63
C HIS A 7 -2.06 -3.75 -8.57
N ILE A 8 -2.95 -4.56 -8.03
CA ILE A 8 -3.61 -5.67 -8.74
C ILE A 8 -5.10 -5.44 -9.01
N VAL A 9 -5.70 -4.40 -8.42
CA VAL A 9 -7.12 -4.09 -8.61
C VAL A 9 -7.29 -3.24 -9.86
N PHE A 10 -8.10 -3.73 -10.80
CA PHE A 10 -8.34 -3.04 -12.08
C PHE A 10 -9.16 -1.76 -11.92
N GLY A 11 -8.85 -0.77 -12.75
CA GLY A 11 -9.66 0.42 -12.96
C GLY A 11 -9.73 1.40 -11.79
N VAL A 12 -8.77 1.35 -10.84
CA VAL A 12 -8.81 2.19 -9.64
C VAL A 12 -7.64 3.16 -9.50
N ASP A 13 -6.49 2.84 -10.09
CA ASP A 13 -5.28 3.66 -10.06
C ASP A 13 -4.44 3.49 -11.35
N ASP A 14 -3.13 3.61 -11.28
CA ASP A 14 -2.21 3.41 -12.40
C ASP A 14 -1.88 1.93 -12.67
N GLY A 15 -2.40 1.00 -11.88
CA GLY A 15 -2.32 -0.44 -12.11
C GLY A 15 -3.15 -0.92 -13.29
N PRO A 16 -3.62 -2.18 -13.27
CA PRO A 16 -4.38 -2.79 -14.37
C PRO A 16 -5.65 -2.01 -14.67
N LYS A 17 -6.04 -1.98 -15.95
CA LYS A 17 -7.26 -1.29 -16.39
C LYS A 17 -8.44 -2.23 -16.52
N THR A 18 -8.18 -3.50 -16.72
CA THR A 18 -9.20 -4.55 -16.97
C THR A 18 -9.01 -5.76 -16.05
N LYS A 19 -10.09 -6.53 -15.89
CA LYS A 19 -10.06 -7.83 -15.18
C LYS A 19 -9.03 -8.80 -15.76
N GLN A 20 -8.88 -8.79 -17.09
CA GLN A 20 -7.93 -9.64 -17.80
C GLN A 20 -6.49 -9.28 -17.42
N GLU A 21 -6.18 -7.99 -17.33
CA GLU A 21 -4.86 -7.53 -16.88
C GLU A 21 -4.60 -7.91 -15.42
N SER A 22 -5.58 -7.72 -14.53
CA SER A 22 -5.49 -8.21 -13.13
C SER A 22 -5.21 -9.71 -13.08
N LYS A 23 -5.95 -10.51 -13.84
CA LYS A 23 -5.76 -11.97 -13.89
C LYS A 23 -4.37 -12.35 -14.41
N ALA A 24 -3.85 -11.62 -15.40
CA ALA A 24 -2.50 -11.83 -15.92
C ALA A 24 -1.44 -11.56 -14.86
N LEU A 25 -1.57 -10.44 -14.10
CA LEU A 25 -0.67 -10.12 -12.98
C LEU A 25 -0.70 -11.19 -11.89
N LEU A 26 -1.88 -11.65 -11.49
CA LEU A 26 -2.04 -12.73 -10.50
C LEU A 26 -1.39 -14.03 -10.96
N THR A 27 -1.58 -14.39 -12.23
CA THR A 27 -1.01 -15.60 -12.84
C THR A 27 0.52 -15.54 -12.82
N GLU A 28 1.09 -14.39 -13.19
CA GLU A 28 2.53 -14.20 -13.21
C GLU A 28 3.12 -14.20 -11.79
N ALA A 29 2.48 -13.51 -10.84
CA ALA A 29 2.89 -13.52 -9.43
C ALA A 29 2.89 -14.95 -8.86
N TYR A 30 1.84 -15.71 -9.13
CA TYR A 30 1.74 -17.11 -8.70
C TYR A 30 2.85 -17.99 -9.32
N ARG A 31 3.12 -17.80 -10.63
CA ARG A 31 4.21 -18.50 -11.33
C ARG A 31 5.59 -18.22 -10.70
N GLN A 32 5.80 -16.98 -10.19
CA GLN A 32 7.02 -16.57 -9.49
C GLN A 32 7.08 -17.04 -8.02
N GLY A 33 6.09 -17.79 -7.54
CA GLY A 33 6.07 -18.35 -6.19
C GLY A 33 5.39 -17.48 -5.12
N VAL A 34 4.71 -16.40 -5.51
CA VAL A 34 3.86 -15.62 -4.60
C VAL A 34 2.62 -16.45 -4.27
N ARG A 35 2.24 -16.47 -3.00
CA ARG A 35 1.05 -17.18 -2.49
C ARG A 35 0.11 -16.28 -1.71
N THR A 36 0.59 -15.12 -1.28
CA THR A 36 -0.23 -14.11 -0.62
C THR A 36 0.14 -12.75 -1.19
N ILE A 37 -0.86 -11.95 -1.57
CA ILE A 37 -0.69 -10.59 -2.08
C ILE A 37 -1.55 -9.66 -1.23
N VAL A 38 -0.97 -8.61 -0.69
CA VAL A 38 -1.74 -7.48 -0.16
C VAL A 38 -1.94 -6.49 -1.29
N SER A 39 -3.21 -6.30 -1.69
CA SER A 39 -3.57 -5.27 -2.66
C SER A 39 -3.42 -3.89 -2.03
N THR A 40 -2.62 -3.03 -2.64
CA THR A 40 -2.28 -1.71 -2.11
C THR A 40 -2.51 -0.61 -3.14
N SER A 41 -3.69 -0.56 -3.73
CA SER A 41 -4.07 0.52 -4.65
C SER A 41 -3.87 1.88 -4.00
N HIS A 42 -3.46 2.86 -4.78
CA HIS A 42 -3.18 4.22 -4.30
C HIS A 42 -4.37 4.90 -3.61
N ARG A 43 -4.07 5.63 -2.53
CA ARG A 43 -4.92 6.66 -1.91
C ARG A 43 -4.15 7.97 -1.89
N ARG A 44 -4.34 8.78 -2.93
CA ARG A 44 -3.61 10.04 -3.12
C ARG A 44 -4.55 11.15 -3.57
N LYS A 45 -4.81 12.10 -2.68
CA LYS A 45 -5.64 13.27 -2.95
C LYS A 45 -5.13 14.05 -4.16
N GLY A 46 -6.03 14.44 -5.05
CA GLY A 46 -5.74 15.17 -6.28
C GLY A 46 -5.18 14.32 -7.44
N MET A 47 -4.96 13.01 -7.23
CA MET A 47 -4.43 12.13 -8.27
C MET A 47 -5.18 10.79 -8.35
N PHE A 48 -5.28 10.07 -7.25
CA PHE A 48 -5.96 8.77 -7.16
C PHE A 48 -7.05 8.86 -6.08
N GLU A 49 -8.24 9.27 -6.50
CA GLU A 49 -9.39 9.52 -5.61
C GLU A 49 -10.60 8.62 -5.95
N THR A 50 -10.32 7.42 -6.45
CA THR A 50 -11.38 6.43 -6.68
C THR A 50 -12.11 6.15 -5.36
N PRO A 51 -13.46 6.19 -5.33
CA PRO A 51 -14.22 5.91 -4.11
C PRO A 51 -13.89 4.55 -3.50
N GLU A 52 -13.79 4.49 -2.17
CA GLU A 52 -13.47 3.24 -1.46
C GLU A 52 -14.43 2.10 -1.82
N GLU A 53 -15.72 2.39 -1.97
CA GLU A 53 -16.74 1.43 -2.39
C GLU A 53 -16.43 0.79 -3.75
N THR A 54 -15.92 1.59 -4.70
CA THR A 54 -15.52 1.09 -6.02
C THR A 54 -14.27 0.23 -5.92
N ILE A 55 -13.28 0.65 -5.12
CA ILE A 55 -12.05 -0.12 -4.92
C ILE A 55 -12.37 -1.46 -4.26
N GLU A 56 -13.22 -1.45 -3.23
CA GLU A 56 -13.62 -2.66 -2.53
C GLU A 56 -14.41 -3.61 -3.43
N ALA A 57 -15.34 -3.10 -4.23
CA ALA A 57 -16.11 -3.90 -5.19
C ALA A 57 -15.17 -4.59 -6.20
N ASN A 58 -14.25 -3.84 -6.81
CA ASN A 58 -13.29 -4.39 -7.77
C ASN A 58 -12.29 -5.35 -7.08
N PHE A 59 -11.91 -5.08 -5.84
CA PHE A 59 -11.09 -5.99 -5.04
C PHE A 59 -11.78 -7.35 -4.82
N GLN A 60 -13.07 -7.39 -4.52
CA GLN A 60 -13.80 -8.67 -4.37
C GLN A 60 -13.78 -9.45 -5.68
N GLU A 61 -13.92 -8.79 -6.82
CA GLU A 61 -13.78 -9.45 -8.12
C GLU A 61 -12.37 -10.02 -8.34
N VAL A 62 -11.32 -9.28 -7.95
CA VAL A 62 -9.93 -9.76 -8.01
C VAL A 62 -9.71 -10.97 -7.11
N LYS A 63 -10.36 -11.03 -5.94
CA LYS A 63 -10.32 -12.24 -5.09
C LYS A 63 -10.91 -13.46 -5.78
N GLU A 64 -12.01 -13.31 -6.52
CA GLU A 64 -12.57 -14.42 -7.28
C GLU A 64 -11.64 -14.83 -8.44
N LEU A 65 -11.05 -13.87 -9.16
CA LEU A 65 -10.05 -14.16 -10.18
C LEU A 65 -8.83 -14.92 -9.61
N ALA A 66 -8.40 -14.58 -8.39
CA ALA A 66 -7.29 -15.28 -7.74
C ALA A 66 -7.61 -16.77 -7.49
N LYS A 67 -8.85 -17.11 -7.10
CA LYS A 67 -9.30 -18.52 -6.95
C LYS A 67 -9.29 -19.27 -8.26
N GLU A 68 -9.61 -18.58 -9.37
CA GLU A 68 -9.52 -19.17 -10.72
C GLU A 68 -8.06 -19.43 -11.14
N VAL A 69 -7.11 -18.60 -10.70
CA VAL A 69 -5.67 -18.77 -10.97
C VAL A 69 -5.14 -19.95 -10.16
N ALA A 70 -5.39 -19.97 -8.84
CA ALA A 70 -4.95 -21.05 -7.96
C ALA A 70 -5.71 -21.02 -6.62
N PRO A 71 -6.11 -22.18 -6.09
CA PRO A 71 -6.89 -22.26 -4.86
C PRO A 71 -6.12 -21.83 -3.59
N ASP A 72 -4.78 -21.82 -3.64
CA ASP A 72 -3.89 -21.44 -2.55
C ASP A 72 -3.33 -20.01 -2.69
N LEU A 73 -3.80 -19.23 -3.69
CA LEU A 73 -3.47 -17.82 -3.83
C LEU A 73 -4.42 -16.96 -2.98
N THR A 74 -3.88 -16.33 -1.95
CA THR A 74 -4.62 -15.47 -1.02
C THR A 74 -4.43 -14.00 -1.37
N ILE A 75 -5.54 -13.25 -1.46
CA ILE A 75 -5.51 -11.80 -1.68
C ILE A 75 -6.08 -11.10 -0.45
N LEU A 76 -5.30 -10.17 0.10
CA LEU A 76 -5.62 -9.36 1.27
C LEU A 76 -5.83 -7.90 0.87
N TYR A 77 -6.64 -7.17 1.64
CA TYR A 77 -6.97 -5.78 1.36
C TYR A 77 -6.05 -4.81 2.09
N GLY A 78 -5.68 -3.71 1.43
CA GLY A 78 -4.88 -2.64 1.99
C GLY A 78 -4.87 -1.42 1.08
N ALA A 79 -3.97 -0.49 1.36
CA ALA A 79 -3.78 0.73 0.58
C ALA A 79 -2.31 1.16 0.60
N GLU A 80 -1.83 1.75 -0.50
CA GLU A 80 -0.67 2.63 -0.50
C GLU A 80 -1.16 4.05 -0.28
N ILE A 81 -0.78 4.65 0.85
CA ILE A 81 -1.35 5.90 1.34
C ILE A 81 -0.33 7.02 1.17
N TYR A 82 -0.61 7.96 0.26
CA TYR A 82 0.17 9.18 0.16
C TYR A 82 -0.10 10.07 1.38
N TYR A 83 0.94 10.33 2.17
CA TYR A 83 0.79 11.04 3.43
C TYR A 83 0.39 12.50 3.23
N THR A 84 -0.71 12.88 3.86
CA THR A 84 -1.23 14.24 3.98
C THR A 84 -1.74 14.46 5.40
N SER A 85 -1.99 15.70 5.80
CA SER A 85 -2.38 16.04 7.18
C SER A 85 -3.67 15.36 7.67
N ASP A 86 -4.55 14.93 6.77
CA ASP A 86 -5.82 14.26 7.07
C ASP A 86 -5.73 12.72 7.14
N VAL A 87 -4.55 12.15 6.83
CA VAL A 87 -4.35 10.69 6.82
C VAL A 87 -4.53 10.08 8.20
N LEU A 88 -4.05 10.76 9.25
CA LEU A 88 -4.17 10.27 10.62
C LEU A 88 -5.64 10.09 11.03
N GLU A 89 -6.47 11.10 10.77
CA GLU A 89 -7.90 11.04 11.04
C GLU A 89 -8.61 9.96 10.23
N LYS A 90 -8.24 9.82 8.95
CA LYS A 90 -8.81 8.81 8.05
C LYS A 90 -8.46 7.38 8.46
N LEU A 91 -7.24 7.15 8.93
CA LEU A 91 -6.82 5.85 9.46
C LEU A 91 -7.52 5.55 10.79
N GLU A 92 -7.59 6.52 11.70
CA GLU A 92 -8.28 6.37 12.99
C GLU A 92 -9.76 6.04 12.81
N LYS A 93 -10.43 6.73 11.87
CA LYS A 93 -11.84 6.50 11.53
C LYS A 93 -12.05 5.29 10.59
N GLN A 94 -10.99 4.61 10.18
CA GLN A 94 -11.04 3.49 9.24
C GLN A 94 -11.70 3.85 7.90
N VAL A 95 -11.60 5.11 7.46
CA VAL A 95 -12.08 5.57 6.15
C VAL A 95 -11.14 5.07 5.03
N ILE A 96 -9.85 4.95 5.33
CA ILE A 96 -8.87 4.30 4.47
C ILE A 96 -8.29 3.08 5.19
N PRO A 97 -8.02 1.96 4.47
CA PRO A 97 -7.60 0.73 5.11
C PRO A 97 -6.10 0.74 5.45
N SER A 98 -5.76 0.13 6.58
CA SER A 98 -4.43 -0.37 6.86
C SER A 98 -4.18 -1.68 6.10
N LEU A 99 -2.98 -2.25 6.18
CA LEU A 99 -2.67 -3.55 5.56
C LEU A 99 -3.47 -4.66 6.26
N ASN A 100 -4.50 -5.15 5.58
CA ASN A 100 -5.40 -6.23 6.04
C ASN A 100 -6.01 -6.00 7.44
N GLY A 101 -6.36 -4.75 7.77
CA GLY A 101 -6.94 -4.40 9.07
C GLY A 101 -5.97 -4.57 10.25
N THR A 102 -4.69 -4.71 10.01
CA THR A 102 -3.65 -4.78 11.03
C THR A 102 -3.23 -3.38 11.49
N ARG A 103 -2.31 -3.29 12.44
CA ARG A 103 -1.70 -2.01 12.83
C ARG A 103 -0.70 -1.45 11.81
N TYR A 104 -0.40 -2.15 10.73
CA TYR A 104 0.56 -1.73 9.72
C TYR A 104 -0.12 -0.92 8.62
N ALA A 105 0.48 0.22 8.24
CA ALA A 105 0.03 1.02 7.10
C ALA A 105 1.19 1.28 6.14
N LEU A 106 0.94 1.09 4.84
CA LEU A 106 1.92 1.39 3.79
C LEU A 106 1.82 2.86 3.43
N ILE A 107 2.88 3.61 3.68
CA ILE A 107 2.92 5.07 3.56
C ILE A 107 3.88 5.48 2.46
N GLU A 108 3.39 6.37 1.58
CA GLU A 108 4.14 7.01 0.52
C GLU A 108 4.32 8.50 0.80
N PHE A 109 5.47 9.07 0.41
CA PHE A 109 5.75 10.50 0.42
C PHE A 109 6.15 10.99 -0.97
N SER A 110 6.23 12.31 -1.16
CA SER A 110 6.94 12.86 -2.31
C SER A 110 8.42 12.54 -2.23
N MET A 111 9.06 12.27 -3.37
CA MET A 111 10.50 11.99 -3.43
C MET A 111 11.36 13.12 -2.84
N ALA A 112 10.85 14.36 -2.92
CA ALA A 112 11.52 15.56 -2.40
C ALA A 112 11.09 15.97 -0.97
N THR A 113 10.31 15.11 -0.28
CA THR A 113 9.84 15.41 1.09
C THR A 113 11.05 15.54 2.03
N PRO A 114 11.19 16.65 2.77
CA PRO A 114 12.28 16.81 3.73
C PRO A 114 12.26 15.74 4.81
N TYR A 115 13.44 15.27 5.22
CA TYR A 115 13.57 14.23 6.25
C TYR A 115 12.78 14.53 7.53
N ARG A 116 12.82 15.79 7.98
CA ARG A 116 12.08 16.22 9.18
C ARG A 116 10.58 15.99 9.06
N GLU A 117 10.02 16.20 7.88
CA GLU A 117 8.59 15.98 7.64
C GLU A 117 8.26 14.50 7.63
N ILE A 118 9.09 13.67 6.97
CA ILE A 118 8.96 12.19 7.02
C ILE A 118 8.98 11.74 8.47
N HIS A 119 10.00 12.11 9.23
CA HIS A 119 10.16 11.72 10.64
C HIS A 119 8.96 12.14 11.50
N THR A 120 8.47 13.38 11.33
CA THR A 120 7.28 13.87 12.06
C THR A 120 6.03 13.07 11.70
N ALA A 121 5.80 12.80 10.42
CA ALA A 121 4.67 12.01 9.95
C ALA A 121 4.67 10.61 10.56
N LEU A 122 5.80 9.92 10.54
CA LEU A 122 5.95 8.58 11.09
C LEU A 122 5.78 8.58 12.62
N SER A 123 6.31 9.58 13.33
CA SER A 123 6.09 9.75 14.77
C SER A 123 4.60 9.89 15.11
N ASN A 124 3.86 10.67 14.33
CA ASN A 124 2.43 10.85 14.52
C ASN A 124 1.65 9.55 14.30
N LEU A 125 2.01 8.75 13.30
CA LEU A 125 1.42 7.43 13.07
C LEU A 125 1.65 6.50 14.26
N LEU A 126 2.87 6.46 14.78
CA LEU A 126 3.21 5.65 15.96
C LEU A 126 2.43 6.07 17.21
N MET A 127 2.19 7.37 17.41
CA MET A 127 1.35 7.86 18.51
C MET A 127 -0.10 7.37 18.42
N LEU A 128 -0.60 7.08 17.22
CA LEU A 128 -1.89 6.42 17.00
C LEU A 128 -1.84 4.88 17.10
N GLY A 129 -0.69 4.32 17.45
CA GLY A 129 -0.50 2.87 17.49
C GLY A 129 -0.35 2.21 16.10
N ILE A 130 -0.11 3.00 15.05
CA ILE A 130 0.08 2.52 13.69
C ILE A 130 1.57 2.38 13.40
N THR A 131 1.99 1.17 13.07
CA THR A 131 3.34 0.89 12.60
C THR A 131 3.40 1.16 11.09
N HIS A 132 4.28 2.02 10.68
CA HIS A 132 4.45 2.38 9.27
C HIS A 132 5.30 1.35 8.51
N VAL A 133 4.97 1.15 7.25
CA VAL A 133 5.80 0.52 6.22
C VAL A 133 6.02 1.59 5.16
N ILE A 134 7.25 1.94 4.87
CA ILE A 134 7.55 3.02 3.91
C ILE A 134 7.66 2.40 2.51
N ALA A 135 6.81 2.88 1.59
CA ALA A 135 6.84 2.46 0.20
C ALA A 135 8.11 2.98 -0.49
N HIS A 136 8.71 2.14 -1.37
CA HIS A 136 9.84 2.48 -2.27
C HIS A 136 10.86 3.47 -1.67
N ILE A 137 11.35 3.16 -0.49
CA ILE A 137 12.26 3.99 0.33
C ILE A 137 13.51 4.46 -0.43
N GLU A 138 13.96 3.70 -1.42
CA GLU A 138 15.10 3.99 -2.27
C GLU A 138 14.92 5.21 -3.18
N ARG A 139 13.67 5.71 -3.33
CA ARG A 139 13.34 6.86 -4.19
C ARG A 139 13.39 8.20 -3.48
N TYR A 140 13.46 8.23 -2.16
CA TYR A 140 13.43 9.49 -1.40
C TYR A 140 14.82 10.12 -1.36
N HIS A 141 14.97 11.33 -1.88
CA HIS A 141 16.24 12.06 -1.94
C HIS A 141 16.94 12.18 -0.59
N GLU A 142 16.16 12.35 0.48
CA GLU A 142 16.66 12.51 1.84
C GLU A 142 17.17 11.21 2.49
N LEU A 143 16.79 10.05 1.92
CA LEU A 143 17.16 8.72 2.41
C LEU A 143 18.15 8.02 1.49
N GLU A 144 18.22 8.44 0.23
CA GLU A 144 19.18 7.92 -0.73
C GLU A 144 20.62 8.08 -0.21
N ASN A 145 21.37 6.97 -0.18
CA ASN A 145 22.75 6.94 0.35
C ASN A 145 22.92 7.47 1.79
N ASN A 146 21.86 7.51 2.60
CA ASN A 146 21.88 7.99 3.97
C ASN A 146 21.48 6.88 4.97
N GLU A 147 22.38 5.94 5.17
CA GLU A 147 22.18 4.77 6.05
C GLU A 147 21.78 5.18 7.49
N LYS A 148 22.31 6.31 7.99
CA LYS A 148 22.00 6.79 9.33
C LYS A 148 20.50 7.12 9.46
N ARG A 149 19.96 7.91 8.52
CA ARG A 149 18.53 8.26 8.52
C ARG A 149 17.64 7.05 8.34
N VAL A 150 18.01 6.13 7.46
CA VAL A 150 17.27 4.86 7.27
C VAL A 150 17.23 4.05 8.57
N LYS A 151 18.37 3.91 9.27
CA LYS A 151 18.42 3.24 10.57
C LYS A 151 17.56 3.93 11.62
N GLU A 152 17.57 5.26 11.69
CA GLU A 152 16.69 6.01 12.59
C GLU A 152 15.22 5.67 12.35
N LEU A 153 14.77 5.62 11.10
CA LEU A 153 13.39 5.28 10.77
C LEU A 153 13.05 3.81 11.11
N ILE A 154 13.97 2.87 10.92
CA ILE A 154 13.79 1.47 11.30
C ILE A 154 13.62 1.32 12.83
N TYR A 155 14.36 2.10 13.61
CA TYR A 155 14.24 2.05 15.09
C TYR A 155 12.97 2.71 15.63
N MET A 156 12.27 3.48 14.82
CA MET A 156 11.00 4.09 15.21
C MET A 156 9.82 3.10 15.18
N GLY A 157 9.89 2.03 14.40
CA GLY A 157 8.82 1.05 14.26
C GLY A 157 9.14 0.00 13.19
#